data_c68e229d26a9b18f775e0110c1185cdd
#
_entry.id   c68e229d26a9b18f775e0110c1185cdd
#
_cell.length_a   1.000
_cell.length_b   1.000
_cell.length_c   1.000
_cell.angle_alpha   90.00
_cell.angle_beta   90.00
_cell.angle_gamma   90.00
#
_symmetry.space_group_name_H-M   'P 1'
#
loop_
_entity.id
_entity.type
_entity.pdbx_description
1 polymer ?
#
loop_
_entity_poly.entity_id
_entity_poly.type
_entity_poly.pdbx_seq_one_letter_code
_entity_poly.pdbx_strand_id
1 'polypeptide(L)'
;VMNRLQDFTFFSQLMANANMGWWKANLSTANYECSDFIVELLGLDQTGVISFEDFNKRIQKEEQLSTTVHSYGVYQRPEVVYLLDTVKGAVWVRSKVCFQETDEDGNEIIYGISEVQDGPDMASAYQALQYSERLLSNIFKYLPIGIELYDMDGVLVDLNDKELEMFHIEKKEDVLGCLLYTSPS
;
A
#
# COMPACT_ATOMS: atom_id res chain seq x y z
N VAL A 1 -29.58 -27.80 -6.59
CA VAL A 1 -28.37 -27.66 -5.74
C VAL A 1 -27.22 -27.54 -6.70
N MET A 2 -26.76 -26.31 -6.95
CA MET A 2 -25.58 -26.04 -7.76
C MET A 2 -24.34 -26.65 -7.10
N ASN A 3 -23.47 -27.28 -7.86
CA ASN A 3 -22.30 -27.99 -7.34
C ASN A 3 -21.21 -26.94 -7.02
N ARG A 4 -20.61 -26.96 -5.83
CA ARG A 4 -19.61 -25.96 -5.36
C ARG A 4 -18.48 -25.69 -6.37
N LEU A 5 -18.06 -26.69 -7.14
CA LEU A 5 -17.06 -26.55 -8.20
C LEU A 5 -17.57 -25.71 -9.39
N GLN A 6 -18.85 -25.87 -9.77
CA GLN A 6 -19.46 -25.08 -10.83
C GLN A 6 -19.65 -23.61 -10.39
N ASP A 7 -19.95 -23.41 -9.12
CA ASP A 7 -20.08 -22.06 -8.53
C ASP A 7 -18.75 -21.32 -8.54
N PHE A 8 -17.65 -22.01 -8.22
CA PHE A 8 -16.31 -21.42 -8.23
C PHE A 8 -15.85 -21.05 -9.64
N THR A 9 -16.05 -21.93 -10.61
CA THR A 9 -15.70 -21.67 -12.02
C THR A 9 -16.50 -20.49 -12.57
N PHE A 10 -17.80 -20.44 -12.29
CA PHE A 10 -18.66 -19.33 -12.68
C PHE A 10 -18.20 -18.01 -12.08
N PHE A 11 -17.84 -18.00 -10.78
CA PHE A 11 -17.37 -16.82 -10.10
C PHE A 11 -16.04 -16.32 -10.67
N SER A 12 -15.11 -17.23 -10.96
CA SER A 12 -13.81 -16.88 -11.57
C SER A 12 -13.99 -16.28 -12.98
N GLN A 13 -14.92 -16.79 -13.76
CA GLN A 13 -15.27 -16.23 -15.09
C GLN A 13 -15.92 -14.86 -14.99
N LEU A 14 -16.79 -14.67 -14.01
CA LEU A 14 -17.42 -13.37 -13.77
C LEU A 14 -16.37 -12.31 -13.41
N MET A 15 -15.43 -12.64 -12.54
CA MET A 15 -14.32 -11.75 -12.17
C MET A 15 -13.44 -11.45 -13.40
N ALA A 16 -13.07 -12.47 -14.20
CA ALA A 16 -12.26 -12.27 -15.38
C ALA A 16 -12.92 -11.34 -16.42
N ASN A 17 -14.25 -11.45 -16.61
CA ASN A 17 -15.01 -10.53 -17.46
C ASN A 17 -15.06 -9.07 -16.91
N ALA A 18 -14.82 -8.89 -15.62
CA ALA A 18 -14.69 -7.60 -14.98
C ALA A 18 -13.22 -7.11 -14.90
N ASN A 19 -12.30 -7.74 -15.65
CA ASN A 19 -10.86 -7.48 -15.60
C ASN A 19 -10.25 -7.70 -14.20
N MET A 20 -10.77 -8.66 -13.44
CA MET A 20 -10.36 -8.98 -12.09
C MET A 20 -9.88 -10.42 -11.97
N GLY A 21 -8.91 -10.64 -11.09
CA GLY A 21 -8.45 -11.97 -10.70
C GLY A 21 -8.22 -12.06 -9.20
N TRP A 22 -8.28 -13.28 -8.65
CA TRP A 22 -7.91 -13.53 -7.27
C TRP A 22 -6.48 -14.07 -7.18
N TRP A 23 -5.87 -13.87 -6.05
CA TRP A 23 -4.57 -14.43 -5.67
C TRP A 23 -4.57 -14.86 -4.21
N LYS A 24 -3.73 -15.86 -3.94
CA LYS A 24 -3.47 -16.40 -2.61
C LYS A 24 -1.97 -16.37 -2.38
N ALA A 25 -1.52 -15.68 -1.35
CA ALA A 25 -0.13 -15.59 -0.95
C ALA A 25 0.13 -16.52 0.23
N ASN A 26 1.10 -17.42 0.09
CA ASN A 26 1.60 -18.20 1.21
C ASN A 26 2.93 -17.57 1.67
N LEU A 27 2.93 -17.02 2.89
CA LEU A 27 4.09 -16.30 3.42
C LEU A 27 5.27 -17.23 3.76
N SER A 28 4.98 -18.49 4.11
CA SER A 28 6.03 -19.46 4.47
C SER A 28 6.79 -19.95 3.23
N THR A 29 6.13 -20.14 2.10
CA THR A 29 6.75 -20.58 0.84
C THR A 29 7.14 -19.42 -0.06
N ALA A 30 6.74 -18.19 0.30
CA ALA A 30 6.95 -16.97 -0.48
C ALA A 30 6.45 -17.05 -1.94
N ASN A 31 5.28 -17.63 -2.12
CA ASN A 31 4.64 -17.82 -3.44
C ASN A 31 3.22 -17.29 -3.48
N TYR A 32 2.82 -16.81 -4.66
CA TYR A 32 1.42 -16.57 -5.02
C TYR A 32 0.87 -17.74 -5.82
N GLU A 33 -0.36 -18.13 -5.55
CA GLU A 33 -1.23 -18.96 -6.39
C GLU A 33 -2.30 -18.02 -6.97
N CYS A 34 -2.49 -18.07 -8.29
CA CYS A 34 -3.25 -17.07 -9.03
C CYS A 34 -4.40 -17.71 -9.83
N SER A 35 -5.49 -16.94 -10.00
CA SER A 35 -6.58 -17.30 -10.90
C SER A 35 -6.14 -17.33 -12.37
N ASP A 36 -6.89 -18.03 -13.21
CA ASP A 36 -6.63 -18.15 -14.66
C ASP A 36 -6.45 -16.79 -15.33
N PHE A 37 -7.23 -15.78 -14.93
CA PHE A 37 -7.10 -14.41 -15.41
C PHE A 37 -5.70 -13.84 -15.16
N ILE A 38 -5.15 -13.99 -13.95
CA ILE A 38 -3.81 -13.51 -13.61
C ILE A 38 -2.74 -14.38 -14.28
N VAL A 39 -2.97 -15.68 -14.39
CA VAL A 39 -2.10 -16.62 -15.12
C VAL A 39 -1.93 -16.18 -16.58
N GLU A 40 -3.02 -15.89 -17.28
CA GLU A 40 -3.00 -15.37 -18.64
C GLU A 40 -2.36 -14.00 -18.75
N LEU A 41 -2.68 -13.10 -17.82
CA LEU A 41 -2.14 -11.74 -17.76
C LEU A 41 -0.61 -11.74 -17.64
N LEU A 42 -0.08 -12.60 -16.79
CA LEU A 42 1.35 -12.73 -16.53
C LEU A 42 2.07 -13.75 -17.45
N GLY A 43 1.33 -14.57 -18.20
CA GLY A 43 1.90 -15.65 -19.00
C GLY A 43 2.56 -16.73 -18.15
N LEU A 44 1.95 -17.09 -17.03
CA LEU A 44 2.42 -18.14 -16.15
C LEU A 44 2.11 -19.53 -16.77
N ASP A 45 2.76 -20.55 -16.24
CA ASP A 45 2.42 -21.91 -16.58
C ASP A 45 1.07 -22.35 -15.98
N GLN A 46 0.64 -23.58 -16.30
CA GLN A 46 -0.65 -24.11 -15.83
C GLN A 46 -0.73 -24.34 -14.31
N THR A 47 0.39 -24.24 -13.58
CA THR A 47 0.37 -24.34 -12.11
C THR A 47 -0.21 -23.10 -11.47
N GLY A 48 -0.19 -21.98 -12.18
CA GLY A 48 -0.69 -20.69 -11.67
C GLY A 48 0.11 -20.14 -10.49
N VAL A 49 1.33 -20.63 -10.29
CA VAL A 49 2.18 -20.25 -9.15
C VAL A 49 3.31 -19.33 -9.60
N ILE A 50 3.56 -18.26 -8.85
CA ILE A 50 4.70 -17.37 -9.07
C ILE A 50 5.34 -17.01 -7.73
N SER A 51 6.68 -16.96 -7.66
CA SER A 51 7.38 -16.51 -6.46
C SER A 51 7.17 -15.02 -6.21
N PHE A 52 7.27 -14.60 -4.93
CA PHE A 52 7.21 -13.18 -4.57
C PHE A 52 8.32 -12.39 -5.27
N GLU A 53 9.51 -12.98 -5.39
CA GLU A 53 10.64 -12.35 -6.05
C GLU A 53 10.37 -12.09 -7.54
N ASP A 54 9.86 -13.09 -8.28
CA ASP A 54 9.60 -12.98 -9.71
C ASP A 54 8.39 -12.08 -10.01
N PHE A 55 7.39 -12.08 -9.14
CA PHE A 55 6.30 -11.12 -9.22
C PHE A 55 6.79 -9.68 -9.00
N ASN A 56 7.62 -9.46 -7.97
CA ASN A 56 8.15 -8.13 -7.66
C ASN A 56 9.07 -7.57 -8.75
N LYS A 57 9.75 -8.41 -9.52
CA LYS A 57 10.54 -7.99 -10.70
C LYS A 57 9.68 -7.39 -11.81
N ARG A 58 8.39 -7.73 -11.86
CA ARG A 58 7.43 -7.23 -12.85
C ARG A 58 6.76 -5.91 -12.45
N ILE A 59 6.92 -5.48 -11.20
CA ILE A 59 6.40 -4.19 -10.72
C ILE A 59 7.39 -3.09 -11.11
N GLN A 60 6.92 -2.09 -11.85
CA GLN A 60 7.69 -0.89 -12.14
C GLN A 60 7.71 0.01 -10.89
N LYS A 61 8.81 -0.02 -10.14
CA LYS A 61 8.91 0.59 -8.81
C LYS A 61 8.76 2.11 -8.81
N GLU A 62 9.13 2.76 -9.89
CA GLU A 62 9.03 4.22 -10.06
C GLU A 62 7.58 4.70 -10.21
N GLU A 63 6.69 3.80 -10.63
CA GLU A 63 5.27 4.04 -10.84
C GLU A 63 4.38 3.45 -9.72
N GLN A 64 4.97 3.10 -8.58
CA GLN A 64 4.23 2.57 -7.46
C GLN A 64 3.62 3.71 -6.63
N LEU A 65 2.29 3.86 -6.69
CA LEU A 65 1.54 4.93 -6.01
C LEU A 65 1.35 4.71 -4.51
N SER A 66 1.73 3.54 -3.98
CA SER A 66 1.72 3.30 -2.54
C SER A 66 2.76 2.26 -2.12
N THR A 67 3.32 2.45 -0.95
CA THR A 67 4.39 1.62 -0.41
C THR A 67 3.95 0.20 -0.09
N THR A 68 4.65 -0.72 -0.71
CA THR A 68 5.05 -2.08 -0.28
C THR A 68 4.10 -2.88 0.59
N VAL A 69 3.58 -3.92 -0.02
CA VAL A 69 2.96 -5.10 0.62
C VAL A 69 3.92 -5.85 1.57
N HIS A 70 5.18 -5.45 1.70
CA HIS A 70 6.21 -6.15 2.47
C HIS A 70 6.41 -5.69 3.92
N SER A 71 5.72 -4.65 4.36
CA SER A 71 5.74 -4.33 5.78
C SER A 71 4.52 -4.96 6.44
N TYR A 72 4.75 -5.79 7.42
CA TYR A 72 3.79 -6.46 8.28
C TYR A 72 2.75 -5.54 8.98
N GLY A 73 2.65 -4.29 8.56
CA GLY A 73 1.60 -3.34 8.88
C GLY A 73 0.43 -3.32 7.88
N VAL A 74 0.26 -4.35 7.08
CA VAL A 74 -0.74 -4.51 6.00
C VAL A 74 -2.18 -4.34 6.50
N TYR A 75 -2.43 -4.55 7.78
CA TYR A 75 -3.75 -4.34 8.37
C TYR A 75 -4.31 -2.92 8.24
N GLN A 76 -3.48 -1.94 7.88
CA GLN A 76 -3.90 -0.54 7.70
C GLN A 76 -4.06 -0.11 6.24
N ARG A 77 -3.56 -0.90 5.25
CA ARG A 77 -3.69 -0.61 3.81
C ARG A 77 -3.95 -1.88 3.00
N PRO A 78 -5.20 -2.32 2.92
CA PRO A 78 -5.55 -3.49 2.13
C PRO A 78 -5.49 -3.26 0.62
N GLU A 79 -5.07 -2.09 0.12
CA GLU A 79 -5.13 -1.73 -1.29
C GLU A 79 -3.83 -1.06 -1.76
N VAL A 80 -3.34 -1.50 -2.92
CA VAL A 80 -2.12 -0.98 -3.58
C VAL A 80 -2.39 -0.82 -5.07
N VAL A 81 -1.95 0.30 -5.65
CA VAL A 81 -1.98 0.55 -7.09
C VAL A 81 -0.55 0.63 -7.62
N TYR A 82 -0.24 -0.12 -8.67
CA TYR A 82 1.09 -0.21 -9.27
C TYR A 82 1.01 -0.52 -10.75
N LEU A 83 2.08 -0.18 -11.48
CA LEU A 83 2.24 -0.54 -12.87
C LEU A 83 2.94 -1.90 -12.96
N LEU A 84 2.31 -2.85 -13.65
CA LEU A 84 2.75 -4.24 -13.76
C LEU A 84 3.10 -4.60 -15.19
N ASP A 85 4.29 -5.16 -15.39
CA ASP A 85 4.70 -5.71 -16.68
C ASP A 85 4.01 -7.05 -16.94
N THR A 86 3.26 -7.12 -18.03
CA THR A 86 2.50 -8.30 -18.47
C THR A 86 2.93 -8.75 -19.84
N VAL A 87 2.43 -9.91 -20.29
CA VAL A 87 2.69 -10.41 -21.64
C VAL A 87 2.15 -9.50 -22.76
N LYS A 88 1.21 -8.63 -22.44
CA LYS A 88 0.60 -7.68 -23.38
C LYS A 88 1.13 -6.24 -23.25
N GLY A 89 2.14 -6.02 -22.40
CA GLY A 89 2.67 -4.72 -22.05
C GLY A 89 2.40 -4.33 -20.60
N ALA A 90 2.80 -3.13 -20.21
CA ALA A 90 2.57 -2.63 -18.86
C ALA A 90 1.10 -2.21 -18.67
N VAL A 91 0.50 -2.61 -17.57
CA VAL A 91 -0.88 -2.28 -17.19
C VAL A 91 -0.94 -1.78 -15.75
N TRP A 92 -1.84 -0.86 -15.48
CA TRP A 92 -2.14 -0.47 -14.11
C TRP A 92 -2.97 -1.54 -13.40
N VAL A 93 -2.55 -1.90 -12.20
CA VAL A 93 -3.22 -2.91 -11.38
C VAL A 93 -3.52 -2.32 -10.00
N ARG A 94 -4.77 -2.49 -9.57
CA ARG A 94 -5.20 -2.26 -8.20
C ARG A 94 -5.33 -3.60 -7.51
N SER A 95 -4.52 -3.85 -6.48
CA SER A 95 -4.59 -5.06 -5.66
C SER A 95 -5.11 -4.76 -4.27
N LYS A 96 -6.01 -5.60 -3.79
CA LYS A 96 -6.65 -5.47 -2.49
C LYS A 96 -6.55 -6.77 -1.72
N VAL A 97 -6.10 -6.69 -0.46
CA VAL A 97 -6.18 -7.81 0.49
C VAL A 97 -7.63 -7.94 0.97
N CYS A 98 -8.18 -9.15 0.90
CA CYS A 98 -9.55 -9.45 1.30
C CYS A 98 -9.63 -10.05 2.69
N PHE A 99 -8.81 -11.07 2.97
CA PHE A 99 -8.75 -11.72 4.29
C PHE A 99 -7.43 -12.49 4.45
N GLN A 100 -7.18 -12.92 5.68
CA GLN A 100 -6.03 -13.71 6.07
C GLN A 100 -6.48 -14.86 6.97
N GLU A 101 -5.81 -15.98 6.86
CA GLU A 101 -6.00 -17.13 7.74
C GLU A 101 -4.67 -17.84 8.02
N THR A 102 -4.66 -18.73 8.99
CA THR A 102 -3.58 -19.70 9.22
C THR A 102 -4.09 -21.07 8.80
N ASP A 103 -3.36 -21.75 7.92
CA ASP A 103 -3.74 -23.09 7.47
C ASP A 103 -3.48 -24.17 8.57
N GLU A 104 -3.87 -25.42 8.26
CA GLU A 104 -3.71 -26.55 9.21
C GLU A 104 -2.24 -26.86 9.54
N ASP A 105 -1.31 -26.46 8.67
CA ASP A 105 0.15 -26.62 8.84
C ASP A 105 0.80 -25.43 9.56
N GLY A 106 0.01 -24.41 9.93
CA GLY A 106 0.49 -23.21 10.63
C GLY A 106 1.05 -22.13 9.71
N ASN A 107 0.85 -22.23 8.39
CA ASN A 107 1.29 -21.20 7.46
C ASN A 107 0.30 -20.03 7.43
N GLU A 108 0.85 -18.81 7.36
CA GLU A 108 0.04 -17.61 7.13
C GLU A 108 -0.31 -17.46 5.65
N ILE A 109 -1.60 -17.45 5.36
CA ILE A 109 -2.17 -17.34 4.03
C ILE A 109 -2.94 -16.02 3.90
N ILE A 110 -2.64 -15.26 2.87
CA ILE A 110 -3.34 -14.01 2.55
C ILE A 110 -4.06 -14.17 1.21
N TYR A 111 -5.32 -13.75 1.17
CA TYR A 111 -6.15 -13.77 -0.03
C TYR A 111 -6.45 -12.36 -0.48
N GLY A 112 -6.38 -12.15 -1.77
CA GLY A 112 -6.70 -10.86 -2.37
C GLY A 112 -7.25 -10.96 -3.77
N ILE A 113 -7.61 -9.79 -4.27
CA ILE A 113 -8.04 -9.60 -5.65
C ILE A 113 -7.18 -8.53 -6.32
N SER A 114 -7.00 -8.66 -7.62
CA SER A 114 -6.37 -7.65 -8.47
C SER A 114 -7.29 -7.29 -9.62
N GLU A 115 -7.38 -6.00 -9.90
CA GLU A 115 -8.17 -5.41 -10.98
C GLU A 115 -7.23 -4.68 -11.95
N VAL A 116 -7.35 -4.96 -13.24
CA VAL A 116 -6.64 -4.21 -14.29
C VAL A 116 -7.43 -2.95 -14.62
N GLN A 117 -6.73 -1.81 -14.66
CA GLN A 117 -7.30 -0.50 -14.90
C GLN A 117 -6.68 0.16 -16.14
N ASP A 118 -7.42 1.06 -16.80
CA ASP A 118 -6.93 1.83 -17.96
C ASP A 118 -5.89 2.90 -17.57
N GLY A 119 -5.65 3.09 -16.29
CA GLY A 119 -4.68 4.05 -15.74
C GLY A 119 -4.80 4.16 -14.21
N PRO A 120 -3.95 4.98 -13.58
CA PRO A 120 -4.10 5.26 -12.16
C PRO A 120 -5.42 6.02 -11.97
N ASP A 121 -6.36 5.39 -11.29
CA ASP A 121 -7.58 6.07 -10.90
C ASP A 121 -7.21 7.30 -10.05
N MET A 122 -7.56 8.49 -10.54
CA MET A 122 -7.30 9.76 -9.83
C MET A 122 -7.88 9.75 -8.42
N ALA A 123 -8.99 9.06 -8.19
CA ALA A 123 -9.56 8.91 -6.86
C ALA A 123 -8.66 8.08 -5.94
N SER A 124 -8.05 6.99 -6.45
CA SER A 124 -7.09 6.18 -5.68
C SER A 124 -5.82 6.95 -5.37
N ALA A 125 -5.28 7.69 -6.34
CA ALA A 125 -4.10 8.53 -6.14
C ALA A 125 -4.38 9.62 -5.09
N TYR A 126 -5.54 10.26 -5.17
CA TYR A 126 -5.97 11.26 -4.21
C TYR A 126 -6.17 10.69 -2.79
N GLN A 127 -6.78 9.51 -2.68
CA GLN A 127 -6.93 8.81 -1.39
C GLN A 127 -5.57 8.41 -0.80
N ALA A 128 -4.63 7.93 -1.62
CA ALA A 128 -3.28 7.61 -1.17
C ALA A 128 -2.54 8.85 -0.67
N LEU A 129 -2.67 9.98 -1.36
CA LEU A 129 -2.11 11.25 -0.94
C LEU A 129 -2.71 11.71 0.41
N GLN A 130 -4.04 11.75 0.52
CA GLN A 130 -4.73 12.11 1.75
C GLN A 130 -4.35 11.23 2.94
N TYR A 131 -4.19 9.92 2.70
CA TYR A 131 -3.76 9.01 3.74
C TYR A 131 -2.32 9.31 4.18
N SER A 132 -1.41 9.56 3.23
CA SER A 132 -0.03 9.94 3.54
C SER A 132 0.05 11.21 4.37
N GLU A 133 -0.72 12.23 3.98
CA GLU A 133 -0.82 13.49 4.74
C GLU A 133 -1.34 13.28 6.16
N ARG A 134 -2.41 12.46 6.33
CA ARG A 134 -2.95 12.13 7.65
C ARG A 134 -1.94 11.35 8.51
N LEU A 135 -1.21 10.41 7.91
CA LEU A 135 -0.19 9.64 8.62
C LEU A 135 0.93 10.55 9.11
N LEU A 136 1.45 11.41 8.24
CA LEU A 136 2.49 12.37 8.60
C LEU A 136 2.01 13.34 9.68
N SER A 137 0.78 13.84 9.56
CA SER A 137 0.17 14.72 10.57
C SER A 137 0.02 14.01 11.92
N ASN A 138 -0.42 12.75 11.93
CA ASN A 138 -0.53 11.96 13.16
C ASN A 138 0.83 11.67 13.79
N ILE A 139 1.83 11.30 12.98
CA ILE A 139 3.20 11.10 13.44
C ILE A 139 3.71 12.39 14.09
N PHE A 140 3.60 13.51 13.38
CA PHE A 140 4.03 14.81 13.88
C PHE A 140 3.36 15.18 15.20
N LYS A 141 2.05 14.97 15.30
CA LYS A 141 1.26 15.36 16.48
C LYS A 141 1.46 14.46 17.70
N TYR A 142 1.56 13.13 17.48
CA TYR A 142 1.48 12.15 18.59
C TYR A 142 2.81 11.50 18.96
N LEU A 143 3.92 11.83 18.29
CA LEU A 143 5.22 11.35 18.70
C LEU A 143 5.58 11.90 20.10
N PRO A 144 6.18 11.06 20.98
CA PRO A 144 6.58 11.46 22.33
C PRO A 144 7.88 12.28 22.35
N ILE A 145 8.29 12.82 21.23
CA ILE A 145 9.46 13.67 21.03
C ILE A 145 9.01 15.03 20.48
N GLY A 146 9.68 16.09 20.87
CA GLY A 146 9.51 17.42 20.29
C GLY A 146 10.04 17.45 18.85
N ILE A 147 9.28 18.05 17.95
CA ILE A 147 9.64 18.20 16.54
C ILE A 147 9.41 19.65 16.14
N GLU A 148 10.43 20.26 15.56
CA GLU A 148 10.41 21.56 14.93
C GLU A 148 10.64 21.45 13.44
N LEU A 149 9.94 22.23 12.64
CA LEU A 149 10.12 22.34 11.20
C LEU A 149 10.59 23.75 10.84
N TYR A 150 11.65 23.79 10.07
CA TYR A 150 12.24 25.03 9.58
C TYR A 150 12.17 25.07 8.04
N ASP A 151 11.99 26.25 7.48
CA ASP A 151 12.14 26.45 6.05
C ASP A 151 13.62 26.51 5.63
N MET A 152 13.87 26.74 4.33
CA MET A 152 15.22 26.82 3.77
C MET A 152 16.04 28.00 4.28
N ASP A 153 15.38 29.04 4.83
CA ASP A 153 15.99 30.24 5.39
C ASP A 153 16.23 30.09 6.90
N GLY A 154 15.88 28.95 7.48
CA GLY A 154 16.04 28.65 8.91
C GLY A 154 14.98 29.29 9.79
N VAL A 155 13.82 29.65 9.23
CA VAL A 155 12.68 30.19 9.94
C VAL A 155 11.79 29.05 10.44
N LEU A 156 11.40 29.07 11.72
CA LEU A 156 10.49 28.09 12.30
C LEU A 156 9.10 28.22 11.67
N VAL A 157 8.67 27.20 10.96
CA VAL A 157 7.38 27.17 10.25
C VAL A 157 6.33 26.31 10.95
N ASP A 158 6.77 25.32 11.74
CA ASP A 158 5.86 24.47 12.50
C ASP A 158 6.57 23.78 13.66
N LEU A 159 5.80 23.37 14.70
CA LEU A 159 6.25 22.53 15.81
C LEU A 159 5.09 21.71 16.36
N ASN A 160 5.38 20.53 16.92
CA ASN A 160 4.35 19.66 17.44
C ASN A 160 3.97 19.97 18.90
N ASP A 161 2.85 19.39 19.36
CA ASP A 161 2.33 19.62 20.73
C ASP A 161 3.35 19.21 21.80
N LYS A 162 4.21 18.22 21.53
CA LYS A 162 5.23 17.76 22.47
C LYS A 162 6.35 18.79 22.67
N GLU A 163 6.72 19.50 21.61
CA GLU A 163 7.68 20.60 21.67
C GLU A 163 7.15 21.77 22.51
N LEU A 164 5.88 22.15 22.28
CA LEU A 164 5.19 23.15 23.08
C LEU A 164 5.22 22.81 24.58
N GLU A 165 4.92 21.54 24.91
CA GLU A 165 4.92 21.06 26.29
C GLU A 165 6.33 21.09 26.91
N MET A 166 7.36 20.63 26.17
CA MET A 166 8.74 20.57 26.67
C MET A 166 9.32 21.94 26.96
N PHE A 167 8.99 22.96 26.17
CA PHE A 167 9.47 24.32 26.34
C PHE A 167 8.49 25.23 27.04
N HIS A 168 7.35 24.71 27.54
CA HIS A 168 6.32 25.48 28.23
C HIS A 168 5.78 26.66 27.41
N ILE A 169 5.65 26.47 26.11
CA ILE A 169 5.13 27.46 25.17
C ILE A 169 3.60 27.36 25.18
N GLU A 170 2.92 28.43 25.55
CA GLU A 170 1.45 28.44 25.67
C GLU A 170 0.75 28.50 24.30
N LYS A 171 1.36 29.18 23.35
CA LYS A 171 0.79 29.37 22.02
C LYS A 171 1.86 29.21 20.96
N LYS A 172 1.56 28.39 19.95
CA LYS A 172 2.42 28.11 18.82
C LYS A 172 2.78 29.39 18.04
N GLU A 173 1.83 30.29 17.91
CA GLU A 173 1.97 31.54 17.18
C GLU A 173 3.05 32.46 17.78
N ASP A 174 3.38 32.29 19.06
CA ASP A 174 4.37 33.12 19.75
C ASP A 174 5.82 32.80 19.30
N VAL A 175 6.05 31.65 18.73
CA VAL A 175 7.38 31.16 18.30
C VAL A 175 7.52 30.96 16.81
N LEU A 176 6.43 30.84 16.07
CA LEU A 176 6.49 30.74 14.60
C LEU A 176 7.14 32.00 14.01
N GLY A 177 7.98 31.79 13.01
CA GLY A 177 8.74 32.86 12.36
C GLY A 177 10.07 33.20 13.04
N CYS A 178 10.45 32.55 14.15
CA CYS A 178 11.75 32.73 14.78
C CYS A 178 12.85 32.08 13.92
N LEU A 179 14.03 32.74 13.87
CA LEU A 179 15.21 32.18 13.19
C LEU A 179 15.95 31.20 14.11
N LEU A 180 16.40 30.08 13.56
CA LEU A 180 17.15 29.02 14.23
C LEU A 180 18.41 29.54 14.94
N TYR A 181 19.00 30.65 14.48
CA TYR A 181 20.27 31.21 14.96
C TYR A 181 20.13 32.47 15.81
N THR A 182 18.94 32.87 16.21
CA THR A 182 18.76 33.98 17.17
C THR A 182 18.66 33.45 18.60
N SER A 183 19.69 32.74 19.07
CA SER A 183 19.91 32.68 20.52
C SER A 183 20.51 34.00 20.97
N PRO A 184 19.87 34.77 21.84
CA PRO A 184 20.54 35.89 22.47
C PRO A 184 21.66 35.35 23.35
N SER A 185 22.85 35.78 23.07
CA SER A 185 24.01 35.60 23.95
C SER A 185 23.80 36.28 25.28
#